data_665881e0b494e96f60ed374ac10ad4c8
#
_entry.id   665881e0b494e96f60ed374ac10ad4c8
#
_cell.length_a   1.000
_cell.length_b   1.000
_cell.length_c   1.000
_cell.angle_alpha   90.00
_cell.angle_beta   90.00
_cell.angle_gamma   90.00
#
_symmetry.space_group_name_H-M   'P 1'
#
loop_
_entity.id
_entity.type
_entity.pdbx_description
1 polymer ?
#
loop_
_entity_poly.entity_id
_entity_poly.type
_entity_poly.pdbx_seq_one_letter_code
_entity_poly.pdbx_strand_id
1 'polypeptide(L)'
;MSATTPSSHLIFLGTYTKKGSRGIYAVRLDAASGALSAPTLVAETPDPAWLTLSPDKKFLYALHPSPSQAIGYSVTVTPERTSLTPLAIPASAHVPTAPAPAAQPPSHLAVDATGRTLLAANYRDGFVAAIPLGPDGTLSPPTLTWHSGQGTDPQRQASPHPHSVTVSPDNRFVIVCDLGLDRIFSYALTSPNPGAGGLHSPAATLTPGLTPSVATAPGSGPRHFKFSADGRHAYANTEMGGTIEAFTYHAATGALTPLQSISSLPADFTALKSGAEIRIHPNGRFLYTSNRNHDSLAVFALATGTGLLTSVEIVSCGGKTPRNFALSPDGSWLVCAHQDSPDLTVFRVDASTGRLTPTEHRAPVSMCVCVLFYD
;
A
#
# COMPACT_ATOMS: atom_id res chain seq x y z
N MET A 1 -23.54 -20.95 -9.40
CA MET A 1 -22.54 -21.86 -8.82
C MET A 1 -22.04 -21.17 -7.56
N SER A 2 -22.24 -21.78 -6.38
CA SER A 2 -21.71 -21.24 -5.13
C SER A 2 -20.19 -21.38 -5.17
N ALA A 3 -19.47 -20.26 -5.13
CA ALA A 3 -18.02 -20.30 -5.02
C ALA A 3 -17.69 -20.94 -3.66
N THR A 4 -17.01 -22.08 -3.67
CA THR A 4 -16.50 -22.70 -2.46
C THR A 4 -15.44 -21.76 -1.88
N THR A 5 -15.65 -21.30 -0.64
CA THR A 5 -14.63 -20.53 0.09
C THR A 5 -13.33 -21.34 0.12
N PRO A 6 -12.17 -20.77 -0.26
CA PRO A 6 -10.91 -21.50 -0.22
C PRO A 6 -10.62 -21.98 1.20
N SER A 7 -10.06 -23.17 1.35
CA SER A 7 -9.68 -23.71 2.67
C SER A 7 -8.53 -22.93 3.31
N SER A 8 -7.74 -22.22 2.53
CA SER A 8 -6.65 -21.36 3.00
C SER A 8 -6.37 -20.22 2.03
N HIS A 9 -5.89 -19.09 2.54
CA HIS A 9 -5.43 -17.93 1.78
C HIS A 9 -3.91 -17.92 1.69
N LEU A 10 -3.36 -17.69 0.51
CA LEU A 10 -1.93 -17.47 0.32
C LEU A 10 -1.59 -15.99 0.58
N ILE A 11 -0.54 -15.74 1.35
CA ILE A 11 -0.05 -14.42 1.69
C ILE A 11 1.43 -14.30 1.31
N PHE A 12 1.79 -13.28 0.54
CA PHE A 12 3.17 -12.87 0.36
C PHE A 12 3.54 -11.81 1.41
N LEU A 13 4.75 -11.92 1.93
CA LEU A 13 5.27 -11.07 3.00
C LEU A 13 6.52 -10.35 2.53
N GLY A 14 6.49 -9.03 2.55
CA GLY A 14 7.64 -8.17 2.25
C GLY A 14 8.34 -7.74 3.54
N THR A 15 9.66 -7.66 3.50
CA THR A 15 10.48 -7.44 4.70
C THR A 15 11.56 -6.38 4.48
N TYR A 16 12.10 -5.82 5.56
CA TYR A 16 13.45 -5.28 5.56
C TYR A 16 14.46 -6.39 5.87
N THR A 17 15.58 -6.40 5.13
CA THR A 17 16.56 -7.51 5.21
C THR A 17 17.69 -7.29 6.22
N LYS A 18 17.49 -6.33 7.17
CA LYS A 18 18.54 -5.87 8.09
C LYS A 18 18.76 -6.73 9.34
N LYS A 19 17.77 -7.56 9.74
CA LYS A 19 17.79 -8.33 11.00
C LYS A 19 17.45 -9.81 10.76
N GLY A 20 18.11 -10.44 9.80
CA GLY A 20 17.98 -11.89 9.54
C GLY A 20 16.90 -12.27 8.53
N SER A 21 16.05 -11.36 8.09
CA SER A 21 15.22 -11.60 6.90
C SER A 21 16.06 -11.56 5.62
N ARG A 22 15.66 -12.33 4.59
CA ARG A 22 16.39 -12.48 3.34
C ARG A 22 15.63 -12.00 2.11
N GLY A 23 14.35 -11.61 2.27
CA GLY A 23 13.57 -11.17 1.12
C GLY A 23 12.07 -11.37 1.27
N ILE A 24 11.43 -11.98 0.25
CA ILE A 24 9.98 -12.22 0.20
C ILE A 24 9.69 -13.63 0.73
N TYR A 25 8.75 -13.69 1.67
CA TYR A 25 8.25 -14.96 2.21
C TYR A 25 6.81 -15.21 1.77
N ALA A 26 6.38 -16.46 1.86
CA ALA A 26 5.00 -16.89 1.70
C ALA A 26 4.52 -17.65 2.93
N VAL A 27 3.28 -17.42 3.34
CA VAL A 27 2.56 -18.19 4.37
C VAL A 27 1.16 -18.49 3.87
N ARG A 28 0.52 -19.52 4.44
CA ARG A 28 -0.90 -19.78 4.25
C ARG A 28 -1.65 -19.51 5.54
N LEU A 29 -2.78 -18.80 5.43
CA LEU A 29 -3.74 -18.58 6.50
C LEU A 29 -4.88 -19.58 6.30
N ASP A 30 -5.11 -20.46 7.25
CA ASP A 30 -6.27 -21.35 7.26
C ASP A 30 -7.54 -20.49 7.44
N ALA A 31 -8.49 -20.61 6.49
CA ALA A 31 -9.66 -19.75 6.45
C ALA A 31 -10.63 -20.00 7.62
N ALA A 32 -10.65 -21.20 8.20
CA ALA A 32 -11.56 -21.55 9.28
C ALA A 32 -11.02 -21.14 10.66
N SER A 33 -9.74 -21.40 10.91
CA SER A 33 -9.11 -21.21 12.23
C SER A 33 -8.30 -19.93 12.36
N GLY A 34 -7.81 -19.35 11.25
CA GLY A 34 -6.87 -18.24 11.25
C GLY A 34 -5.42 -18.66 11.52
N ALA A 35 -5.13 -19.96 11.58
CA ALA A 35 -3.78 -20.46 11.80
C ALA A 35 -2.87 -20.14 10.60
N LEU A 36 -1.62 -19.73 10.89
CA LEU A 36 -0.62 -19.47 9.87
C LEU A 36 0.31 -20.69 9.71
N SER A 37 0.62 -21.04 8.47
CA SER A 37 1.68 -22.02 8.19
C SER A 37 3.05 -21.45 8.55
N ALA A 38 4.07 -22.33 8.61
CA ALA A 38 5.46 -21.88 8.69
C ALA A 38 5.80 -21.01 7.45
N PRO A 39 6.52 -19.88 7.64
CA PRO A 39 6.95 -19.02 6.53
C PRO A 39 7.98 -19.73 5.64
N THR A 40 7.79 -19.61 4.33
CA THR A 40 8.74 -20.14 3.33
C THR A 40 9.34 -18.96 2.56
N LEU A 41 10.68 -18.90 2.46
CA LEU A 41 11.36 -17.93 1.62
C LEU A 41 11.11 -18.28 0.13
N VAL A 42 10.49 -17.35 -0.63
CA VAL A 42 10.14 -17.56 -2.03
C VAL A 42 10.95 -16.71 -3.01
N ALA A 43 11.60 -15.66 -2.52
CA ALA A 43 12.59 -14.90 -3.28
C ALA A 43 13.60 -14.22 -2.35
N GLU A 44 14.90 -14.34 -2.65
CA GLU A 44 15.94 -13.52 -2.02
C GLU A 44 16.07 -12.20 -2.77
N THR A 45 15.87 -11.09 -2.05
CA THR A 45 15.97 -9.75 -2.61
C THR A 45 16.13 -8.72 -1.47
N PRO A 46 16.92 -7.66 -1.66
CA PRO A 46 17.13 -6.66 -0.62
C PRO A 46 15.89 -5.79 -0.42
N ASP A 47 15.50 -5.62 0.83
CA ASP A 47 14.48 -4.68 1.33
C ASP A 47 13.17 -4.63 0.50
N PRO A 48 12.49 -5.76 0.16
CA PRO A 48 11.21 -5.76 -0.55
C PRO A 48 10.07 -5.28 0.37
N ALA A 49 10.17 -4.04 0.82
CA ALA A 49 9.32 -3.48 1.88
C ALA A 49 7.87 -3.19 1.44
N TRP A 50 7.59 -3.25 0.14
CA TRP A 50 6.25 -3.18 -0.43
C TRP A 50 6.13 -4.13 -1.61
N LEU A 51 4.97 -4.79 -1.69
CA LEU A 51 4.63 -5.75 -2.73
C LEU A 51 3.31 -5.36 -3.39
N THR A 52 3.19 -5.60 -4.69
CA THR A 52 1.92 -5.48 -5.41
C THR A 52 1.81 -6.56 -6.49
N LEU A 53 0.59 -7.00 -6.80
CA LEU A 53 0.31 -7.99 -7.85
C LEU A 53 -0.20 -7.29 -9.12
N SER A 54 0.05 -7.92 -10.28
CA SER A 54 -0.72 -7.62 -11.48
C SER A 54 -2.20 -8.03 -11.29
N PRO A 55 -3.18 -7.40 -11.99
CA PRO A 55 -4.59 -7.75 -11.85
C PRO A 55 -4.90 -9.21 -12.17
N ASP A 56 -4.16 -9.83 -13.09
CA ASP A 56 -4.27 -11.26 -13.45
C ASP A 56 -3.48 -12.19 -12.52
N LYS A 57 -2.78 -11.62 -11.50
CA LYS A 57 -1.96 -12.31 -10.49
C LYS A 57 -0.80 -13.14 -11.05
N LYS A 58 -0.46 -12.99 -12.33
CA LYS A 58 0.68 -13.69 -12.92
C LYS A 58 2.02 -13.09 -12.52
N PHE A 59 2.03 -11.80 -12.14
CA PHE A 59 3.23 -11.09 -11.77
C PHE A 59 3.12 -10.45 -10.40
N LEU A 60 4.22 -10.48 -9.66
CA LEU A 60 4.42 -9.75 -8.41
C LEU A 60 5.54 -8.75 -8.60
N TYR A 61 5.33 -7.51 -8.17
CA TYR A 61 6.34 -6.46 -8.15
C TYR A 61 6.68 -6.10 -6.71
N ALA A 62 7.98 -6.00 -6.45
CA ALA A 62 8.53 -5.63 -5.15
C ALA A 62 9.38 -4.37 -5.26
N LEU A 63 9.40 -3.57 -4.20
CA LEU A 63 10.39 -2.50 -4.06
C LEU A 63 11.80 -3.08 -4.16
N HIS A 64 12.69 -2.33 -4.82
CA HIS A 64 14.08 -2.73 -4.96
C HIS A 64 15.00 -1.50 -4.95
N PRO A 65 16.17 -1.55 -4.30
CA PRO A 65 17.11 -0.42 -4.25
C PRO A 65 17.90 -0.22 -5.57
N SER A 66 17.51 -0.88 -6.65
CA SER A 66 18.11 -0.68 -7.98
C SER A 66 17.61 0.60 -8.64
N PRO A 67 18.32 1.08 -9.69
CA PRO A 67 17.84 2.20 -10.48
C PRO A 67 16.46 2.01 -11.11
N SER A 68 15.98 0.77 -11.29
CA SER A 68 14.62 0.47 -11.76
C SER A 68 13.53 0.71 -10.72
N GLN A 69 13.89 0.96 -9.44
CA GLN A 69 12.97 1.20 -8.31
C GLN A 69 12.11 -0.02 -7.93
N ALA A 70 11.99 -1.00 -8.79
CA ALA A 70 11.21 -2.21 -8.57
C ALA A 70 11.86 -3.41 -9.27
N ILE A 71 11.53 -4.60 -8.79
CA ILE A 71 11.82 -5.87 -9.45
C ILE A 71 10.50 -6.63 -9.64
N GLY A 72 10.32 -7.23 -10.82
CA GLY A 72 9.19 -8.09 -11.16
C GLY A 72 9.53 -9.56 -11.01
N TYR A 73 8.53 -10.35 -10.68
CA TYR A 73 8.61 -11.81 -10.60
C TYR A 73 7.40 -12.41 -11.33
N SER A 74 7.59 -13.50 -12.06
CA SER A 74 6.48 -14.37 -12.44
C SER A 74 6.07 -15.22 -11.23
N VAL A 75 4.76 -15.36 -11.02
CA VAL A 75 4.18 -16.07 -9.88
C VAL A 75 3.73 -17.45 -10.33
N THR A 76 4.17 -18.48 -9.62
CA THR A 76 3.67 -19.85 -9.80
C THR A 76 3.12 -20.35 -8.48
N VAL A 77 1.83 -20.70 -8.46
CA VAL A 77 1.15 -21.26 -7.28
C VAL A 77 0.52 -22.60 -7.67
N THR A 78 0.97 -23.66 -7.02
CA THR A 78 0.37 -24.99 -7.10
C THR A 78 -0.02 -25.46 -5.68
N PRO A 79 -0.79 -26.54 -5.53
CA PRO A 79 -1.06 -27.10 -4.21
C PRO A 79 0.20 -27.39 -3.38
N GLU A 80 1.28 -27.81 -4.04
CA GLU A 80 2.52 -28.28 -3.40
C GLU A 80 3.56 -27.16 -3.26
N ARG A 81 3.48 -26.11 -4.10
CA ARG A 81 4.56 -25.12 -4.20
C ARG A 81 4.07 -23.71 -4.53
N THR A 82 4.64 -22.74 -3.84
CA THR A 82 4.62 -21.31 -4.24
C THR A 82 6.03 -20.89 -4.60
N SER A 83 6.22 -20.29 -5.76
CA SER A 83 7.53 -19.77 -6.19
C SER A 83 7.42 -18.48 -6.96
N LEU A 84 8.45 -17.63 -6.81
CA LEU A 84 8.66 -16.39 -7.53
C LEU A 84 9.91 -16.54 -8.41
N THR A 85 9.77 -16.34 -9.71
CA THR A 85 10.91 -16.35 -10.64
C THR A 85 11.17 -14.92 -11.10
N PRO A 86 12.38 -14.36 -10.86
CA PRO A 86 12.67 -12.99 -11.21
C PRO A 86 12.58 -12.76 -12.73
N LEU A 87 11.99 -11.63 -13.11
CA LEU A 87 11.95 -11.17 -14.49
C LEU A 87 13.25 -10.40 -14.82
N ALA A 88 13.64 -10.39 -16.07
CA ALA A 88 14.76 -9.58 -16.51
C ALA A 88 14.43 -8.08 -16.33
N ILE A 89 15.42 -7.31 -15.85
CA ILE A 89 15.32 -5.85 -15.76
C ILE A 89 16.13 -5.28 -16.92
N PRO A 90 15.48 -4.72 -17.97
CA PRO A 90 16.20 -4.08 -19.04
C PRO A 90 16.99 -2.85 -18.52
N ALA A 91 18.19 -2.61 -19.04
CA ALA A 91 18.99 -1.44 -18.67
C ALA A 91 18.23 -0.12 -18.92
N SER A 92 17.35 -0.10 -19.92
CA SER A 92 16.48 1.03 -20.25
C SER A 92 15.39 1.32 -19.21
N ALA A 93 15.04 0.36 -18.34
CA ALA A 93 14.07 0.56 -17.26
C ALA A 93 14.65 1.32 -16.05
N HIS A 94 15.91 1.74 -16.13
CA HIS A 94 16.53 2.49 -15.06
C HIS A 94 15.97 3.91 -14.98
N VAL A 95 15.55 4.30 -13.78
CA VAL A 95 15.19 5.69 -13.47
C VAL A 95 16.47 6.52 -13.49
N PRO A 96 16.53 7.63 -14.22
CA PRO A 96 17.64 8.55 -14.12
C PRO A 96 17.71 9.10 -12.69
N THR A 97 18.67 8.67 -11.91
CA THR A 97 18.90 9.23 -10.56
C THR A 97 19.67 10.53 -10.69
N ALA A 98 19.32 11.53 -9.88
CA ALA A 98 20.24 12.61 -9.58
C ALA A 98 21.57 12.02 -9.07
N PRO A 99 22.74 12.67 -9.27
CA PRO A 99 24.04 12.12 -8.87
C PRO A 99 23.98 11.68 -7.40
N ALA A 100 24.22 10.41 -7.19
CA ALA A 100 23.91 9.62 -6.00
C ALA A 100 24.61 10.06 -4.69
N PRO A 101 24.03 9.77 -3.50
CA PRO A 101 24.40 8.53 -2.83
C PRO A 101 23.30 7.49 -2.99
N ALA A 102 23.66 6.22 -3.15
CA ALA A 102 22.86 5.03 -3.40
C ALA A 102 21.34 5.22 -3.55
N ALA A 103 20.80 4.87 -4.71
CA ALA A 103 19.35 4.87 -4.98
C ALA A 103 18.60 4.21 -3.81
N GLN A 104 17.70 4.95 -3.16
CA GLN A 104 16.84 4.37 -2.14
C GLN A 104 15.58 3.83 -2.82
N PRO A 105 15.05 2.68 -2.35
CA PRO A 105 13.83 2.14 -2.91
C PRO A 105 12.68 3.14 -2.72
N PRO A 106 11.67 3.12 -3.62
CA PRO A 106 10.41 3.83 -3.39
C PRO A 106 9.74 3.35 -2.11
N SER A 107 8.69 4.04 -1.68
CA SER A 107 7.93 3.67 -0.47
C SER A 107 6.70 2.83 -0.77
N HIS A 108 6.19 2.89 -1.99
CA HIS A 108 4.93 2.25 -2.38
C HIS A 108 4.87 1.96 -3.87
N LEU A 109 4.22 0.84 -4.24
CA LEU A 109 3.92 0.44 -5.60
C LEU A 109 2.42 0.19 -5.77
N ALA A 110 1.90 0.46 -6.97
CA ALA A 110 0.57 0.04 -7.40
C ALA A 110 0.60 -0.32 -8.88
N VAL A 111 -0.16 -1.32 -9.30
CA VAL A 111 -0.40 -1.63 -10.72
C VAL A 111 -1.77 -1.11 -11.10
N ASP A 112 -1.90 -0.50 -12.27
CA ASP A 112 -3.17 -0.04 -12.80
C ASP A 112 -4.10 -1.23 -13.15
N ALA A 113 -5.41 -0.98 -13.27
CA ALA A 113 -6.39 -2.05 -13.49
C ALA A 113 -6.21 -2.78 -14.83
N THR A 114 -5.46 -2.21 -15.79
CA THR A 114 -5.15 -2.87 -17.07
C THR A 114 -3.93 -3.79 -17.00
N GLY A 115 -3.16 -3.72 -15.89
CA GLY A 115 -1.90 -4.45 -15.73
C GLY A 115 -0.75 -3.93 -16.60
N ARG A 116 -0.84 -2.68 -17.10
CA ARG A 116 0.12 -2.13 -18.07
C ARG A 116 0.99 -1.01 -17.54
N THR A 117 0.66 -0.52 -16.36
CA THR A 117 1.43 0.55 -15.71
C THR A 117 1.69 0.18 -14.27
N LEU A 118 2.97 0.08 -13.92
CA LEU A 118 3.41 0.07 -12.53
C LEU A 118 3.70 1.51 -12.12
N LEU A 119 3.10 1.91 -11.01
CA LEU A 119 3.30 3.22 -10.38
C LEU A 119 4.19 3.05 -9.15
N ALA A 120 5.15 3.95 -8.96
CA ALA A 120 6.05 3.94 -7.81
C ALA A 120 6.14 5.34 -7.19
N ALA A 121 5.89 5.44 -5.87
CA ALA A 121 6.11 6.67 -5.11
C ALA A 121 7.51 6.67 -4.53
N ASN A 122 8.36 7.62 -4.93
CA ASN A 122 9.71 7.75 -4.39
C ASN A 122 9.73 8.81 -3.29
N TYR A 123 9.74 8.34 -2.05
CA TYR A 123 9.73 9.16 -0.84
C TYR A 123 10.95 10.06 -0.72
N ARG A 124 12.14 9.53 -1.05
CA ARG A 124 13.39 10.24 -0.80
C ARG A 124 13.66 11.33 -1.82
N ASP A 125 13.41 11.03 -3.09
CA ASP A 125 13.80 11.91 -4.19
C ASP A 125 12.65 12.84 -4.63
N GLY A 126 11.42 12.63 -4.11
CA GLY A 126 10.29 13.55 -4.31
C GLY A 126 9.61 13.42 -5.68
N PHE A 127 9.53 12.23 -6.26
CA PHE A 127 8.84 11.99 -7.54
C PHE A 127 7.91 10.77 -7.51
N VAL A 128 7.04 10.70 -8.51
CA VAL A 128 6.27 9.50 -8.84
C VAL A 128 6.72 9.00 -10.21
N ALA A 129 6.99 7.70 -10.33
CA ALA A 129 7.31 7.05 -11.59
C ALA A 129 6.09 6.31 -12.14
N ALA A 130 5.79 6.50 -13.43
CA ALA A 130 4.87 5.67 -14.20
C ALA A 130 5.69 4.79 -15.15
N ILE A 131 5.70 3.49 -14.88
CA ILE A 131 6.56 2.49 -15.52
C ILE A 131 5.67 1.61 -16.41
N PRO A 132 5.78 1.68 -17.75
CA PRO A 132 5.03 0.79 -18.61
C PRO A 132 5.44 -0.68 -18.40
N LEU A 133 4.46 -1.58 -18.41
CA LEU A 133 4.64 -3.01 -18.27
C LEU A 133 4.41 -3.72 -19.60
N GLY A 134 5.32 -4.62 -19.96
CA GLY A 134 5.16 -5.54 -21.08
C GLY A 134 4.11 -6.63 -20.78
N PRO A 135 3.62 -7.34 -21.81
CA PRO A 135 2.66 -8.43 -21.64
C PRO A 135 3.25 -9.62 -20.86
N ASP A 136 4.57 -9.71 -20.80
CA ASP A 136 5.36 -10.68 -20.04
C ASP A 136 5.73 -10.18 -18.63
N GLY A 137 5.19 -9.02 -18.21
CA GLY A 137 5.44 -8.40 -16.91
C GLY A 137 6.74 -7.61 -16.82
N THR A 138 7.54 -7.51 -17.90
CA THR A 138 8.80 -6.76 -17.89
C THR A 138 8.57 -5.27 -17.76
N LEU A 139 9.52 -4.58 -17.08
CA LEU A 139 9.49 -3.14 -16.88
C LEU A 139 10.11 -2.42 -18.09
N SER A 140 9.50 -1.29 -18.48
CA SER A 140 10.00 -0.38 -19.51
C SER A 140 10.50 0.94 -18.92
N PRO A 141 11.13 1.84 -19.70
CA PRO A 141 11.58 3.14 -19.21
C PRO A 141 10.46 3.95 -18.56
N PRO A 142 10.65 4.49 -17.34
CA PRO A 142 9.63 5.25 -16.62
C PRO A 142 9.48 6.68 -17.16
N THR A 143 8.28 7.24 -16.98
CA THR A 143 8.05 8.68 -16.99
C THR A 143 7.99 9.16 -15.54
N LEU A 144 8.69 10.27 -15.23
CA LEU A 144 8.78 10.82 -13.89
C LEU A 144 7.94 12.09 -13.72
N THR A 145 7.18 12.16 -12.63
CA THR A 145 6.46 13.36 -12.20
C THR A 145 7.07 13.84 -10.90
N TRP A 146 7.79 14.96 -10.96
CA TRP A 146 8.47 15.56 -9.81
C TRP A 146 7.53 16.45 -9.02
N HIS A 147 7.55 16.33 -7.71
CA HIS A 147 6.93 17.30 -6.80
C HIS A 147 7.92 18.39 -6.40
N SER A 148 7.42 19.53 -5.95
CA SER A 148 8.25 20.66 -5.47
C SER A 148 7.58 21.37 -4.32
N GLY A 149 8.38 21.96 -3.43
CA GLY A 149 7.92 22.66 -2.25
C GLY A 149 8.40 22.03 -0.96
N GLN A 150 7.82 22.47 0.15
CA GLN A 150 8.11 21.97 1.50
C GLN A 150 6.86 22.13 2.37
N GLY A 151 6.80 21.37 3.47
CA GLY A 151 5.78 21.49 4.51
C GLY A 151 6.27 22.31 5.70
N THR A 152 5.61 22.13 6.85
CA THR A 152 5.84 22.94 8.04
C THR A 152 6.87 22.35 9.01
N ASP A 153 7.14 21.04 8.93
CA ASP A 153 8.14 20.38 9.78
C ASP A 153 9.53 20.43 9.10
N PRO A 154 10.51 21.18 9.64
CA PRO A 154 11.80 21.34 8.99
C PRO A 154 12.67 20.08 8.97
N GLN A 155 12.35 19.07 9.78
CA GLN A 155 13.06 17.79 9.82
C GLN A 155 12.45 16.73 8.90
N ARG A 156 11.11 16.72 8.80
CA ARG A 156 10.38 15.69 8.09
C ARG A 156 9.78 16.16 6.77
N GLN A 157 9.72 17.47 6.54
CA GLN A 157 9.02 18.08 5.41
C GLN A 157 9.85 19.18 4.72
N ALA A 158 11.17 19.11 4.81
CA ALA A 158 12.07 20.04 4.12
C ALA A 158 12.04 19.88 2.58
N SER A 159 11.46 18.82 2.08
CA SER A 159 11.28 18.52 0.65
C SER A 159 10.05 17.65 0.43
N PRO A 160 9.60 17.44 -0.83
CA PRO A 160 8.53 16.50 -1.15
C PRO A 160 8.89 15.08 -0.75
N HIS A 161 7.89 14.33 -0.26
CA HIS A 161 8.00 12.94 0.12
C HIS A 161 6.74 12.15 -0.32
N PRO A 162 6.56 11.88 -1.63
CA PRO A 162 5.50 11.00 -2.11
C PRO A 162 5.59 9.65 -1.41
N HIS A 163 4.58 9.33 -0.58
CA HIS A 163 4.65 8.12 0.25
C HIS A 163 3.83 6.96 -0.34
N SER A 164 2.72 7.26 -0.99
CA SER A 164 1.90 6.24 -1.64
C SER A 164 1.28 6.70 -2.94
N VAL A 165 0.99 5.74 -3.81
CA VAL A 165 0.22 5.89 -5.05
C VAL A 165 -0.98 4.95 -5.00
N THR A 166 -2.16 5.44 -5.40
CA THR A 166 -3.40 4.66 -5.43
C THR A 166 -4.14 4.98 -6.72
N VAL A 167 -4.49 3.95 -7.49
CA VAL A 167 -5.28 4.11 -8.71
C VAL A 167 -6.76 4.20 -8.35
N SER A 168 -7.49 5.10 -9.01
CA SER A 168 -8.94 5.24 -8.80
C SER A 168 -9.70 4.00 -9.28
N PRO A 169 -10.90 3.72 -8.73
CA PRO A 169 -11.66 2.52 -9.09
C PRO A 169 -12.00 2.42 -10.58
N ASP A 170 -12.13 3.55 -11.27
CA ASP A 170 -12.40 3.65 -12.71
C ASP A 170 -11.12 3.67 -13.58
N ASN A 171 -9.95 3.50 -12.97
CA ASN A 171 -8.63 3.51 -13.62
C ASN A 171 -8.26 4.81 -14.35
N ARG A 172 -8.91 5.92 -14.01
CA ARG A 172 -8.70 7.20 -14.71
C ARG A 172 -7.74 8.13 -13.99
N PHE A 173 -7.60 7.98 -12.68
CA PHE A 173 -6.79 8.87 -11.86
C PHE A 173 -5.84 8.09 -10.95
N VAL A 174 -4.72 8.75 -10.63
CA VAL A 174 -3.77 8.30 -9.62
C VAL A 174 -3.74 9.33 -8.50
N ILE A 175 -3.99 8.86 -7.29
CA ILE A 175 -3.91 9.67 -6.07
C ILE A 175 -2.59 9.42 -5.39
N VAL A 176 -1.89 10.50 -5.05
CA VAL A 176 -0.55 10.47 -4.42
C VAL A 176 -0.61 11.21 -3.10
N CYS A 177 -0.33 10.51 -2.01
CA CYS A 177 -0.09 11.15 -0.72
C CYS A 177 1.37 11.65 -0.67
N ASP A 178 1.56 12.95 -0.54
CA ASP A 178 2.87 13.54 -0.31
C ASP A 178 2.99 14.00 1.14
N LEU A 179 3.72 13.23 1.93
CA LEU A 179 3.95 13.49 3.35
C LEU A 179 4.73 14.80 3.56
N GLY A 180 5.68 15.08 2.68
CA GLY A 180 6.56 16.24 2.80
C GLY A 180 5.86 17.56 2.49
N LEU A 181 4.74 17.53 1.80
CA LEU A 181 3.99 18.72 1.37
C LEU A 181 2.67 18.93 2.09
N ASP A 182 2.25 18.02 2.98
CA ASP A 182 0.89 18.00 3.56
C ASP A 182 -0.19 18.06 2.47
N ARG A 183 0.03 17.32 1.36
CA ARG A 183 -0.87 17.33 0.21
C ARG A 183 -1.18 15.95 -0.32
N ILE A 184 -2.39 15.82 -0.83
CA ILE A 184 -2.82 14.66 -1.62
C ILE A 184 -3.07 15.15 -3.04
N PHE A 185 -2.26 14.66 -3.98
CA PHE A 185 -2.33 15.03 -5.40
C PHE A 185 -3.23 14.06 -6.16
N SER A 186 -3.88 14.59 -7.22
CA SER A 186 -4.66 13.82 -8.18
C SER A 186 -4.13 14.07 -9.58
N TYR A 187 -3.78 12.99 -10.27
CA TYR A 187 -3.27 12.99 -11.65
C TYR A 187 -4.18 12.18 -12.54
N ALA A 188 -4.48 12.66 -13.74
CA ALA A 188 -5.07 11.84 -14.78
C ALA A 188 -4.03 10.81 -15.27
N LEU A 189 -4.42 9.54 -15.31
CA LEU A 189 -3.58 8.43 -15.76
C LEU A 189 -3.83 8.18 -17.25
N THR A 190 -2.77 8.23 -18.05
CA THR A 190 -2.78 7.71 -19.41
C THR A 190 -1.93 6.43 -19.42
N SER A 191 -2.59 5.29 -19.57
CA SER A 191 -1.92 3.98 -19.70
C SER A 191 -1.61 3.69 -21.18
N PRO A 192 -0.56 2.89 -21.48
CA PRO A 192 -0.23 2.50 -22.83
C PRO A 192 -1.40 1.82 -23.55
N ASN A 193 -1.67 2.19 -24.82
CA ASN A 193 -2.71 1.56 -25.62
C ASN A 193 -2.16 0.35 -26.42
N PRO A 194 -2.74 -0.85 -26.30
CA PRO A 194 -2.26 -2.05 -26.99
C PRO A 194 -2.50 -2.07 -28.50
N GLY A 195 -3.41 -1.21 -29.00
CA GLY A 195 -3.79 -1.19 -30.41
C GLY A 195 -2.87 -0.39 -31.32
N ALA A 196 -1.94 0.40 -30.78
CA ALA A 196 -0.91 1.09 -31.55
C ALA A 196 0.25 0.10 -31.80
N GLY A 197 0.07 -0.83 -32.75
CA GLY A 197 1.09 -1.77 -33.18
C GLY A 197 2.36 -1.04 -33.65
N GLY A 198 3.37 -0.99 -32.80
CA GLY A 198 4.68 -0.42 -33.06
C GLY A 198 5.58 -0.54 -31.84
N LEU A 199 6.89 -0.57 -32.06
CA LEU A 199 7.94 -0.64 -31.04
C LEU A 199 7.93 0.54 -30.03
N HIS A 200 6.93 1.42 -30.09
CA HIS A 200 6.72 2.56 -29.20
C HIS A 200 5.26 2.57 -28.71
N SER A 201 4.92 1.72 -27.71
CA SER A 201 3.75 2.01 -26.88
C SER A 201 3.91 3.43 -26.31
N PRO A 202 2.87 4.30 -26.38
CA PRO A 202 2.94 5.62 -25.74
C PRO A 202 3.33 5.44 -24.27
N ALA A 203 4.21 6.30 -23.77
CA ALA A 203 4.65 6.26 -22.38
C ALA A 203 3.43 6.39 -21.44
N ALA A 204 3.44 5.65 -20.34
CA ALA A 204 2.49 5.91 -19.26
C ALA A 204 2.77 7.31 -18.71
N THR A 205 1.73 8.16 -18.57
CA THR A 205 1.93 9.53 -18.10
C THR A 205 0.92 9.90 -17.00
N LEU A 206 1.37 10.77 -16.08
CA LEU A 206 0.56 11.40 -15.06
C LEU A 206 0.43 12.89 -15.40
N THR A 207 -0.79 13.34 -15.64
CA THR A 207 -1.08 14.74 -15.93
C THR A 207 -1.88 15.34 -14.79
N PRO A 208 -1.50 16.54 -14.25
CA PRO A 208 -2.28 17.18 -13.18
C PRO A 208 -3.76 17.31 -13.58
N GLY A 209 -4.66 16.93 -12.66
CA GLY A 209 -6.11 17.08 -12.85
C GLY A 209 -6.57 18.54 -12.78
N LEU A 210 -7.86 18.78 -12.98
CA LEU A 210 -8.46 20.12 -12.86
C LEU A 210 -8.34 20.69 -11.44
N THR A 211 -8.38 19.82 -10.43
CA THR A 211 -8.08 20.16 -9.03
C THR A 211 -6.88 19.30 -8.61
N PRO A 212 -5.65 19.78 -8.85
CA PRO A 212 -4.46 18.93 -8.83
C PRO A 212 -4.08 18.44 -7.43
N SER A 213 -4.56 19.08 -6.35
CA SER A 213 -4.29 18.61 -4.99
C SER A 213 -5.27 19.17 -3.96
N VAL A 214 -5.38 18.47 -2.83
CA VAL A 214 -6.02 18.94 -1.60
C VAL A 214 -5.00 18.96 -0.47
N ALA A 215 -5.07 19.99 0.39
CA ALA A 215 -4.21 20.09 1.57
C ALA A 215 -4.79 19.26 2.73
N THR A 216 -3.91 18.70 3.54
CA THR A 216 -4.20 18.18 4.88
C THR A 216 -3.74 19.21 5.93
N ALA A 217 -3.98 18.94 7.21
CA ALA A 217 -3.52 19.84 8.27
C ALA A 217 -1.98 20.01 8.22
N PRO A 218 -1.45 21.23 8.44
CA PRO A 218 0.00 21.45 8.46
C PRO A 218 0.73 20.52 9.45
N GLY A 219 1.80 19.89 9.00
CA GLY A 219 2.58 18.95 9.79
C GLY A 219 1.91 17.57 9.97
N SER A 220 0.80 17.28 9.29
CA SER A 220 0.09 16.00 9.45
C SER A 220 0.70 14.85 8.65
N GLY A 221 1.27 15.12 7.48
CA GLY A 221 1.93 14.16 6.61
C GLY A 221 1.03 13.03 6.13
N PRO A 222 0.22 13.22 5.06
CA PRO A 222 -0.62 12.14 4.50
C PRO A 222 0.27 11.02 3.97
N ARG A 223 -0.13 9.76 4.27
CA ARG A 223 0.75 8.60 4.06
C ARG A 223 0.19 7.58 3.08
N HIS A 224 -0.91 6.92 3.41
CA HIS A 224 -1.60 5.93 2.58
C HIS A 224 -3.04 6.37 2.31
N PHE A 225 -3.62 5.84 1.22
CA PHE A 225 -4.93 6.26 0.73
C PHE A 225 -5.75 5.06 0.28
N LYS A 226 -7.07 5.08 0.54
CA LYS A 226 -8.02 4.06 0.08
C LYS A 226 -9.32 4.69 -0.38
N PHE A 227 -9.90 4.15 -1.45
CA PHE A 227 -11.26 4.47 -1.88
C PHE A 227 -12.27 3.59 -1.15
N SER A 228 -13.47 4.13 -0.89
CA SER A 228 -14.63 3.30 -0.52
C SER A 228 -15.00 2.34 -1.66
N ALA A 229 -15.68 1.24 -1.32
CA ALA A 229 -16.06 0.24 -2.31
C ALA A 229 -16.98 0.78 -3.43
N ASP A 230 -17.79 1.80 -3.11
CA ASP A 230 -18.68 2.46 -4.07
C ASP A 230 -17.99 3.58 -4.88
N GLY A 231 -16.72 3.85 -4.61
CA GLY A 231 -15.92 4.88 -5.28
C GLY A 231 -16.37 6.31 -5.06
N ARG A 232 -17.27 6.60 -4.12
CA ARG A 232 -17.77 7.95 -3.84
C ARG A 232 -17.00 8.69 -2.76
N HIS A 233 -16.35 7.94 -1.87
CA HIS A 233 -15.56 8.48 -0.76
C HIS A 233 -14.14 7.92 -0.80
N ALA A 234 -13.27 8.61 -0.10
CA ALA A 234 -11.88 8.20 0.02
C ALA A 234 -11.30 8.61 1.38
N TYR A 235 -10.25 7.91 1.81
CA TYR A 235 -9.68 8.08 3.13
C TYR A 235 -8.15 8.04 3.05
N ALA A 236 -7.50 8.97 3.72
CA ALA A 236 -6.07 8.96 3.93
C ALA A 236 -5.75 8.90 5.42
N ASN A 237 -4.78 8.09 5.81
CA ASN A 237 -4.19 8.24 7.13
C ASN A 237 -3.01 9.23 7.08
N THR A 238 -2.79 9.92 8.18
CA THR A 238 -1.64 10.82 8.33
C THR A 238 -0.59 10.19 9.24
N GLU A 239 0.68 10.25 8.82
CA GLU A 239 1.77 9.67 9.62
C GLU A 239 2.00 10.49 10.88
N MET A 240 2.20 11.80 10.75
CA MET A 240 2.60 12.69 11.83
C MET A 240 1.40 13.27 12.59
N GLY A 241 0.23 13.38 11.93
CA GLY A 241 -1.02 13.83 12.54
C GLY A 241 -1.71 12.78 13.42
N GLY A 242 -1.58 11.48 13.06
CA GLY A 242 -2.30 10.39 13.72
C GLY A 242 -3.81 10.49 13.50
N THR A 243 -4.23 10.93 12.33
CA THR A 243 -5.63 11.11 11.95
C THR A 243 -5.97 10.31 10.70
N ILE A 244 -7.27 10.11 10.48
CA ILE A 244 -7.85 9.72 9.19
C ILE A 244 -8.56 10.93 8.61
N GLU A 245 -8.18 11.30 7.41
CA GLU A 245 -8.82 12.34 6.61
C GLU A 245 -9.81 11.68 5.65
N ALA A 246 -11.09 12.02 5.75
CA ALA A 246 -12.13 11.54 4.85
C ALA A 246 -12.45 12.59 3.78
N PHE A 247 -12.75 12.13 2.57
CA PHE A 247 -13.04 12.96 1.41
C PHE A 247 -14.24 12.44 0.63
N THR A 248 -14.99 13.35 0.03
CA THR A 248 -15.82 13.02 -1.14
C THR A 248 -14.93 12.98 -2.37
N TYR A 249 -15.05 11.92 -3.18
CA TYR A 249 -14.33 11.78 -4.45
C TYR A 249 -15.23 12.05 -5.64
N HIS A 250 -14.75 12.87 -6.55
CA HIS A 250 -15.46 13.24 -7.79
C HIS A 250 -14.86 12.50 -8.98
N ALA A 251 -15.41 11.34 -9.33
CA ALA A 251 -14.88 10.46 -10.37
C ALA A 251 -14.72 11.13 -11.75
N ALA A 252 -15.55 12.14 -12.07
CA ALA A 252 -15.45 12.86 -13.35
C ALA A 252 -14.15 13.68 -13.50
N THR A 253 -13.61 14.19 -12.40
CA THR A 253 -12.49 15.15 -12.38
C THR A 253 -11.29 14.66 -11.58
N GLY A 254 -11.43 13.58 -10.79
CA GLY A 254 -10.42 13.13 -9.86
C GLY A 254 -10.30 13.98 -8.59
N ALA A 255 -11.17 14.99 -8.41
CA ALA A 255 -11.09 15.93 -7.30
C ALA A 255 -11.49 15.28 -5.97
N LEU A 256 -10.85 15.74 -4.89
CA LEU A 256 -11.14 15.36 -3.50
C LEU A 256 -11.67 16.60 -2.76
N THR A 257 -12.82 16.46 -2.09
CA THR A 257 -13.37 17.48 -1.21
C THR A 257 -13.30 17.00 0.24
N PRO A 258 -12.63 17.73 1.15
CA PRO A 258 -12.54 17.34 2.57
C PRO A 258 -13.93 17.18 3.20
N LEU A 259 -14.08 16.13 4.01
CA LEU A 259 -15.32 15.77 4.65
C LEU A 259 -15.19 15.71 6.18
N GLN A 260 -14.14 15.05 6.67
CA GLN A 260 -13.90 14.84 8.11
C GLN A 260 -12.42 14.60 8.38
N SER A 261 -11.94 15.04 9.54
CA SER A 261 -10.70 14.58 10.16
C SER A 261 -11.02 13.96 11.52
N ILE A 262 -10.51 12.74 11.79
CA ILE A 262 -10.77 12.01 13.04
C ILE A 262 -9.49 11.35 13.56
N SER A 263 -9.23 11.45 14.88
CA SER A 263 -8.06 10.83 15.50
C SER A 263 -8.11 9.30 15.44
N SER A 264 -6.98 8.67 15.15
CA SER A 264 -6.76 7.22 15.24
C SER A 264 -6.10 6.80 16.57
N LEU A 265 -5.87 7.75 17.46
CA LEU A 265 -5.18 7.58 18.74
C LEU A 265 -6.09 8.00 19.90
N PRO A 266 -5.89 7.45 21.11
CA PRO A 266 -6.57 7.92 22.31
C PRO A 266 -6.31 9.41 22.55
N ALA A 267 -7.27 10.10 23.18
CA ALA A 267 -7.18 11.54 23.41
C ALA A 267 -6.04 11.94 24.35
N ASP A 268 -5.61 11.03 25.22
CA ASP A 268 -4.51 11.20 26.18
C ASP A 268 -3.13 10.79 25.62
N PHE A 269 -3.05 10.31 24.38
CA PHE A 269 -1.77 9.96 23.76
C PHE A 269 -1.00 11.21 23.35
N THR A 270 0.10 11.49 24.05
CA THR A 270 0.94 12.70 23.86
C THR A 270 2.30 12.45 23.25
N ALA A 271 2.70 11.16 23.07
CA ALA A 271 3.98 10.82 22.45
C ALA A 271 3.97 11.06 20.93
N LEU A 272 5.11 10.86 20.28
CA LEU A 272 5.26 11.01 18.83
C LEU A 272 4.27 10.13 18.08
N LYS A 273 3.38 10.75 17.33
CA LYS A 273 2.41 10.07 16.48
C LYS A 273 3.10 9.48 15.27
N SER A 274 2.67 8.30 14.84
CA SER A 274 3.25 7.61 13.69
C SER A 274 2.25 6.65 13.05
N GLY A 275 1.25 7.19 12.33
CA GLY A 275 0.31 6.39 11.52
C GLY A 275 1.03 5.60 10.43
N ALA A 276 0.53 4.41 10.07
CA ALA A 276 1.21 3.57 9.08
C ALA A 276 0.29 3.05 7.96
N GLU A 277 -0.51 2.03 8.17
CA GLU A 277 -1.38 1.44 7.15
C GLU A 277 -2.84 1.83 7.35
N ILE A 278 -3.60 1.83 6.27
CA ILE A 278 -5.06 2.02 6.25
C ILE A 278 -5.71 1.00 5.32
N ARG A 279 -6.76 0.33 5.78
CA ARG A 279 -7.54 -0.65 5.01
C ARG A 279 -9.03 -0.49 5.27
N ILE A 280 -9.83 -0.72 4.22
CA ILE A 280 -11.29 -0.81 4.33
C ILE A 280 -11.65 -2.29 4.30
N HIS A 281 -12.57 -2.69 5.19
CA HIS A 281 -13.12 -4.05 5.21
C HIS A 281 -13.81 -4.36 3.88
N PRO A 282 -13.74 -5.61 3.34
CA PRO A 282 -14.39 -5.98 2.07
C PRO A 282 -15.90 -5.69 2.04
N ASN A 283 -16.60 -5.73 3.19
CA ASN A 283 -18.02 -5.36 3.25
C ASN A 283 -18.31 -3.84 3.15
N GLY A 284 -17.26 -3.00 3.08
CA GLY A 284 -17.37 -1.54 2.96
C GLY A 284 -17.86 -0.80 4.20
N ARG A 285 -18.07 -1.48 5.34
CA ARG A 285 -18.67 -0.90 6.57
C ARG A 285 -17.67 -0.46 7.62
N PHE A 286 -16.41 -0.88 7.52
CA PHE A 286 -15.38 -0.59 8.52
C PHE A 286 -14.07 -0.18 7.87
N LEU A 287 -13.33 0.67 8.58
CA LEU A 287 -11.99 1.11 8.22
C LEU A 287 -11.04 0.82 9.38
N TYR A 288 -9.85 0.35 9.06
CA TYR A 288 -8.79 0.02 10.00
C TYR A 288 -7.54 0.84 9.70
N THR A 289 -6.82 1.26 10.73
CA THR A 289 -5.50 1.88 10.59
C THR A 289 -4.57 1.44 11.71
N SER A 290 -3.26 1.43 11.42
CA SER A 290 -2.25 1.07 12.40
C SER A 290 -1.46 2.29 12.86
N ASN A 291 -1.10 2.31 14.14
CA ASN A 291 -0.33 3.36 14.81
C ASN A 291 0.96 2.76 15.38
N ARG A 292 2.09 3.08 14.77
CA ARG A 292 3.43 2.81 15.32
C ARG A 292 3.64 3.71 16.54
N ASN A 293 4.57 3.44 17.42
CA ASN A 293 4.81 4.14 18.70
C ASN A 293 3.69 3.98 19.75
N HIS A 294 2.42 3.86 19.34
CA HIS A 294 1.32 3.44 20.20
C HIS A 294 1.09 1.92 20.14
N ASP A 295 1.64 1.27 19.12
CA ASP A 295 1.55 -0.17 18.89
C ASP A 295 0.11 -0.69 18.88
N SER A 296 -0.76 0.01 18.13
CA SER A 296 -2.19 -0.28 18.08
C SER A 296 -2.76 -0.35 16.66
N LEU A 297 -3.95 -0.96 16.60
CA LEU A 297 -4.87 -0.92 15.48
C LEU A 297 -6.11 -0.13 15.93
N ALA A 298 -6.53 0.86 15.15
CA ALA A 298 -7.77 1.60 15.37
C ALA A 298 -8.82 1.18 14.33
N VAL A 299 -10.06 1.02 14.80
CA VAL A 299 -11.22 0.58 14.02
C VAL A 299 -12.26 1.67 13.98
N PHE A 300 -12.80 1.93 12.80
CA PHE A 300 -13.87 2.90 12.59
C PHE A 300 -15.03 2.25 11.85
N ALA A 301 -16.25 2.58 12.26
CA ALA A 301 -17.46 2.33 11.48
C ALA A 301 -17.56 3.39 10.37
N LEU A 302 -17.86 2.94 9.15
CA LEU A 302 -17.97 3.75 7.96
C LEU A 302 -19.45 3.87 7.57
N ALA A 303 -19.98 5.09 7.60
CA ALA A 303 -21.33 5.39 7.15
C ALA A 303 -21.35 5.47 5.61
N THR A 304 -21.73 4.38 4.95
CA THR A 304 -21.65 4.22 3.49
C THR A 304 -22.39 5.30 2.69
N GLY A 305 -23.43 5.89 3.25
CA GLY A 305 -24.19 6.97 2.57
C GLY A 305 -23.52 8.34 2.62
N THR A 306 -22.78 8.63 3.70
CA THR A 306 -22.17 9.96 3.94
C THR A 306 -20.64 9.95 3.92
N GLY A 307 -20.01 8.78 4.00
CA GLY A 307 -18.55 8.65 4.08
C GLY A 307 -17.95 9.01 5.44
N LEU A 308 -18.78 9.35 6.43
CA LEU A 308 -18.31 9.73 7.77
C LEU A 308 -17.85 8.51 8.56
N LEU A 309 -16.85 8.73 9.41
CA LEU A 309 -16.26 7.73 10.29
C LEU A 309 -16.67 7.96 11.74
N THR A 310 -16.95 6.88 12.47
CA THR A 310 -17.14 6.86 13.91
C THR A 310 -16.18 5.86 14.53
N SER A 311 -15.44 6.26 15.57
CA SER A 311 -14.51 5.37 16.27
C SER A 311 -15.27 4.20 16.93
N VAL A 312 -14.78 2.98 16.72
CA VAL A 312 -15.31 1.75 17.33
C VAL A 312 -14.42 1.30 18.48
N GLU A 313 -13.12 1.16 18.22
CA GLU A 313 -12.15 0.75 19.25
C GLU A 313 -10.72 1.06 18.82
N ILE A 314 -9.81 1.03 19.79
CA ILE A 314 -8.36 1.03 19.59
C ILE A 314 -7.84 -0.13 20.43
N VAL A 315 -7.16 -1.10 19.78
CA VAL A 315 -6.65 -2.31 20.42
C VAL A 315 -5.15 -2.45 20.21
N SER A 316 -4.47 -3.15 21.12
CA SER A 316 -3.05 -3.48 20.92
C SER A 316 -2.86 -4.32 19.67
N CYS A 317 -1.82 -4.04 18.87
CA CYS A 317 -1.47 -4.84 17.70
C CYS A 317 -0.82 -6.19 18.06
N GLY A 318 -0.51 -6.43 19.34
CA GLY A 318 0.14 -7.66 19.82
C GLY A 318 1.63 -7.77 19.53
N GLY A 319 2.26 -6.70 19.06
CA GLY A 319 3.70 -6.59 18.74
C GLY A 319 4.18 -5.14 18.79
N LYS A 320 5.30 -4.86 18.13
CA LYS A 320 5.93 -3.53 18.07
C LYS A 320 6.00 -3.00 16.65
N THR A 321 5.68 -1.69 16.50
CA THR A 321 5.75 -0.98 15.22
C THR A 321 4.92 -1.65 14.12
N PRO A 322 3.56 -1.68 14.24
CA PRO A 322 2.66 -2.29 13.25
C PRO A 322 2.69 -1.48 11.94
N ARG A 323 3.68 -1.75 11.07
CA ARG A 323 3.93 -0.95 9.88
C ARG A 323 2.94 -1.23 8.75
N ASN A 324 2.45 -2.47 8.69
CA ASN A 324 1.48 -2.90 7.68
C ASN A 324 0.56 -3.97 8.25
N PHE A 325 -0.62 -4.08 7.69
CA PHE A 325 -1.55 -5.19 7.93
C PHE A 325 -2.43 -5.36 6.69
N ALA A 326 -3.05 -6.52 6.55
CA ALA A 326 -4.05 -6.78 5.54
C ALA A 326 -5.22 -7.59 6.10
N LEU A 327 -6.39 -7.39 5.49
CA LEU A 327 -7.59 -8.21 5.73
C LEU A 327 -7.60 -9.37 4.73
N SER A 328 -8.08 -10.54 5.16
CA SER A 328 -8.39 -11.63 4.24
C SER A 328 -9.46 -11.21 3.23
N PRO A 329 -9.51 -11.81 2.03
CA PRO A 329 -10.47 -11.45 1.00
C PRO A 329 -11.94 -11.54 1.42
N ASP A 330 -12.26 -12.48 2.32
CA ASP A 330 -13.58 -12.64 2.93
C ASP A 330 -13.83 -11.70 4.13
N GLY A 331 -12.81 -10.99 4.59
CA GLY A 331 -12.86 -10.06 5.72
C GLY A 331 -12.84 -10.73 7.10
N SER A 332 -12.74 -12.06 7.19
CA SER A 332 -12.83 -12.76 8.48
C SER A 332 -11.59 -12.60 9.36
N TRP A 333 -10.45 -12.27 8.77
CA TRP A 333 -9.15 -12.21 9.44
C TRP A 333 -8.39 -10.93 9.09
N LEU A 334 -7.63 -10.44 10.07
CA LEU A 334 -6.64 -9.39 9.89
C LEU A 334 -5.27 -9.94 10.31
N VAL A 335 -4.28 -9.87 9.40
CA VAL A 335 -2.89 -10.25 9.66
C VAL A 335 -2.08 -8.98 9.79
N CYS A 336 -1.44 -8.78 10.94
CA CYS A 336 -0.62 -7.59 11.25
C CYS A 336 0.87 -7.93 11.25
N ALA A 337 1.63 -7.12 10.52
CA ALA A 337 3.09 -7.22 10.40
C ALA A 337 3.78 -6.16 11.26
N HIS A 338 4.81 -6.58 11.98
CA HIS A 338 5.58 -5.76 12.89
C HIS A 338 7.00 -5.55 12.39
N GLN A 339 7.41 -4.29 12.33
CA GLN A 339 8.80 -3.96 11.95
C GLN A 339 9.79 -4.34 13.05
N ASP A 340 9.41 -4.18 14.32
CA ASP A 340 10.32 -4.30 15.47
C ASP A 340 9.97 -5.46 16.43
N SER A 341 9.04 -6.34 16.04
CA SER A 341 8.83 -7.67 16.61
C SER A 341 9.14 -8.75 15.59
N PRO A 342 9.54 -9.96 16.02
CA PRO A 342 10.02 -11.00 15.12
C PRO A 342 8.89 -11.80 14.44
N ASP A 343 7.63 -11.44 14.62
CA ASP A 343 6.48 -12.25 14.22
C ASP A 343 5.31 -11.41 13.65
N LEU A 344 4.40 -12.10 12.98
CA LEU A 344 3.07 -11.64 12.62
C LEU A 344 2.08 -11.96 13.73
N THR A 345 1.02 -11.16 13.86
CA THR A 345 -0.15 -11.46 14.70
C THR A 345 -1.41 -11.58 13.86
N VAL A 346 -2.35 -12.39 14.31
CA VAL A 346 -3.63 -12.62 13.63
C VAL A 346 -4.79 -12.23 14.54
N PHE A 347 -5.74 -11.52 13.96
CA PHE A 347 -6.98 -11.11 14.63
C PHE A 347 -8.18 -11.70 13.88
N ARG A 348 -9.15 -12.20 14.62
CA ARG A 348 -10.48 -12.45 14.08
C ARG A 348 -11.23 -11.14 13.96
N VAL A 349 -11.93 -10.95 12.85
CA VAL A 349 -12.75 -9.76 12.58
C VAL A 349 -14.21 -10.12 12.74
N ASP A 350 -14.94 -9.36 13.54
CA ASP A 350 -16.40 -9.46 13.61
C ASP A 350 -17.01 -8.61 12.47
N ALA A 351 -17.56 -9.25 11.46
CA ALA A 351 -18.11 -8.60 10.27
C ALA A 351 -19.34 -7.70 10.57
N SER A 352 -19.98 -7.84 11.73
CA SER A 352 -21.13 -7.04 12.14
C SER A 352 -20.75 -5.75 12.86
N THR A 353 -19.70 -5.79 13.68
CA THR A 353 -19.24 -4.69 14.54
C THR A 353 -17.91 -4.09 14.12
N GLY A 354 -17.14 -4.78 13.24
CA GLY A 354 -15.79 -4.42 12.85
C GLY A 354 -14.72 -4.74 13.90
N ARG A 355 -15.10 -5.19 15.09
CA ARG A 355 -14.18 -5.40 16.21
C ARG A 355 -13.16 -6.49 15.94
N LEU A 356 -11.97 -6.30 16.53
CA LEU A 356 -10.84 -7.20 16.43
C LEU A 356 -10.69 -8.03 17.71
N THR A 357 -10.67 -9.35 17.55
CA THR A 357 -10.33 -10.27 18.64
C THR A 357 -8.94 -10.85 18.38
N PRO A 358 -7.94 -10.61 19.24
CA PRO A 358 -6.63 -11.19 19.08
C PRO A 358 -6.69 -12.71 19.21
N THR A 359 -5.83 -13.40 18.46
CA THR A 359 -5.66 -14.86 18.55
C THR A 359 -4.25 -15.20 19.03
N GLU A 360 -4.04 -16.48 19.37
CA GLU A 360 -2.71 -17.00 19.70
C GLU A 360 -1.86 -17.31 18.44
N HIS A 361 -2.44 -17.17 17.24
CA HIS A 361 -1.76 -17.51 16.00
C HIS A 361 -0.69 -16.48 15.65
N ARG A 362 0.52 -16.98 15.42
CA ARG A 362 1.71 -16.20 15.07
C ARG A 362 2.55 -16.92 14.02
N ALA A 363 3.30 -16.18 13.23
CA ALA A 363 4.30 -16.73 12.33
C ALA A 363 5.60 -15.91 12.43
N PRO A 364 6.77 -16.57 12.60
CA PRO A 364 8.03 -15.88 12.79
C PRO A 364 8.58 -15.34 11.46
N VAL A 365 8.47 -14.03 11.25
CA VAL A 365 9.08 -13.31 10.11
C VAL A 365 9.69 -12.01 10.61
N SER A 366 11.01 -11.95 10.67
CA SER A 366 11.73 -10.77 11.14
C SER A 366 11.53 -9.58 10.21
N MET A 367 11.29 -8.40 10.81
CA MET A 367 11.12 -7.13 10.10
C MET A 367 10.10 -7.18 8.95
N CYS A 368 9.00 -7.89 9.14
CA CYS A 368 7.91 -7.91 8.18
C CYS A 368 7.21 -6.54 8.15
N VAL A 369 7.07 -5.97 6.95
CA VAL A 369 6.55 -4.62 6.76
C VAL A 369 5.55 -4.51 5.60
N CYS A 370 5.21 -5.63 4.97
CA CYS A 370 4.17 -5.73 3.95
C CYS A 370 3.46 -7.10 4.03
N VAL A 371 2.14 -7.08 4.04
CA VAL A 371 1.26 -8.26 3.98
C VAL A 371 0.39 -8.13 2.73
N LEU A 372 0.51 -9.07 1.81
CA LEU A 372 -0.21 -9.08 0.54
C LEU A 372 -0.91 -10.41 0.32
N PHE A 373 -2.24 -10.45 0.42
CA PHE A 373 -3.03 -11.60 0.03
C PHE A 373 -2.97 -11.80 -1.49
N TYR A 374 -2.82 -13.06 -1.90
CA TYR A 374 -2.77 -13.45 -3.32
C TYR A 374 -4.16 -13.71 -3.90
N ASP A 375 -5.14 -14.16 -3.09
CA ASP A 375 -6.47 -14.62 -3.51
C ASP A 375 -7.39 -13.51 -4.04
#